data_4c4b5aa6c3ff792a92d404a059466654
#
_entry.id   4c4b5aa6c3ff792a92d404a059466654
#
_cell.length_a   1.000
_cell.length_b   1.000
_cell.length_c   1.000
_cell.angle_alpha   90.00
_cell.angle_beta   90.00
_cell.angle_gamma   90.00
#
_symmetry.space_group_name_H-M   'P 1'
#
loop_
_entity.id
_entity.type
_entity.pdbx_description
1 polymer ?
#
loop_
_entity_poly.entity_id
_entity_poly.type
_entity_poly.pdbx_seq_one_letter_code
_entity_poly.pdbx_strand_id
1 'polypeptide(L)' 'MTKTLNIEGMMCAHCVAHVEKALSALGGVTSAKADLEKKQATVTLAAPVSDQELKDAVTEAGYEVVSIQ' A
#
# COMPACT_ATOMS: atom_id res chain seq x y z
N MET A 1 3.36 14.40 0.60
CA MET A 1 2.14 13.87 1.22
C MET A 1 2.33 12.40 1.57
N THR A 2 1.77 11.99 2.68
CA THR A 2 1.91 10.61 3.15
C THR A 2 0.53 10.07 3.47
N LYS A 3 0.26 8.82 3.07
CA LYS A 3 -0.99 8.15 3.41
C LYS A 3 -0.69 6.79 4.03
N THR A 4 -1.52 6.39 4.96
CA THR A 4 -1.41 5.09 5.63
C THR A 4 -2.61 4.23 5.25
N LEU A 5 -2.33 3.03 4.74
CA LEU A 5 -3.37 2.08 4.37
C LEU A 5 -3.37 0.95 5.38
N ASN A 6 -4.56 0.62 5.91
CA ASN A 6 -4.72 -0.56 6.73
C ASN A 6 -5.07 -1.72 5.81
N ILE A 7 -4.27 -2.78 5.86
CA ILE A 7 -4.35 -3.87 4.87
C ILE A 7 -4.57 -5.21 5.58
N GLU A 8 -5.51 -5.97 5.07
CA GLU A 8 -5.77 -7.33 5.52
C GLU A 8 -5.13 -8.33 4.55
N GLY A 9 -4.69 -9.45 5.08
CA GLY A 9 -4.15 -10.54 4.27
C GLY A 9 -2.63 -10.61 4.21
N MET A 10 -1.94 -9.63 4.75
CA MET A 10 -0.47 -9.70 4.83
C MET A 10 -0.10 -10.66 5.98
N MET A 11 0.53 -11.78 5.62
CA MET A 11 0.82 -12.82 6.61
C MET A 11 2.30 -13.14 6.74
N CYS A 12 3.14 -12.61 5.86
CA CYS A 12 4.58 -12.87 5.88
C CYS A 12 5.35 -11.75 5.19
N ALA A 13 6.68 -11.83 5.27
CA ALA A 13 7.54 -10.82 4.68
C ALA A 13 7.37 -10.71 3.16
N HIS A 14 7.07 -11.82 2.49
CA HIS A 14 6.83 -11.79 1.04
C HIS A 14 5.58 -10.97 0.71
N CYS A 15 4.56 -11.05 1.55
CA CYS A 15 3.35 -10.26 1.38
C CYS A 15 3.67 -8.78 1.50
N VAL A 16 4.47 -8.41 2.49
CA VAL A 16 4.91 -7.04 2.69
C VAL A 16 5.63 -6.53 1.43
N ALA A 17 6.56 -7.33 0.90
CA ALA A 17 7.31 -6.94 -0.29
C ALA A 17 6.39 -6.77 -1.50
N HIS A 18 5.40 -7.65 -1.66
CA HIS A 18 4.44 -7.56 -2.76
C HIS A 18 3.63 -6.27 -2.68
N VAL A 19 3.16 -5.92 -1.50
CA VAL A 19 2.38 -4.69 -1.29
C VAL A 19 3.24 -3.46 -1.60
N GLU A 20 4.47 -3.44 -1.08
CA GLU A 20 5.38 -2.33 -1.33
C GLU A 20 5.65 -2.17 -2.82
N LYS A 21 5.89 -3.26 -3.52
CA LYS A 21 6.15 -3.23 -4.95
C LYS A 21 4.94 -2.74 -5.73
N ALA A 22 3.75 -3.24 -5.38
CA ALA A 22 2.52 -2.85 -6.05
C ALA A 22 2.24 -1.35 -5.88
N LEU A 23 2.42 -0.83 -4.69
CA LEU A 23 2.20 0.58 -4.42
C LEU A 23 3.26 1.46 -5.08
N SER A 24 4.52 1.02 -5.08
CA SER A 24 5.61 1.78 -5.68
C SER A 24 5.48 1.87 -7.20
N ALA A 25 4.73 0.96 -7.82
CA ALA A 25 4.52 0.99 -9.26
C ALA A 25 3.55 2.08 -9.70
N LEU A 26 2.81 2.67 -8.78
CA LEU A 26 1.86 3.73 -9.11
C LEU A 26 2.58 5.05 -9.40
N GLY A 27 2.14 5.74 -10.44
CA GLY A 27 2.64 7.07 -10.74
C GLY A 27 2.27 8.03 -9.63
N GLY A 28 3.24 8.79 -9.13
CA GLY A 28 3.02 9.71 -8.03
C GLY A 28 3.48 9.19 -6.67
N VAL A 29 3.73 7.88 -6.55
CA VAL A 29 4.26 7.30 -5.32
C VAL A 29 5.78 7.29 -5.39
N THR A 30 6.44 7.95 -4.45
CA THR A 30 7.90 8.01 -4.40
C THR A 30 8.48 6.90 -3.53
N SER A 31 7.75 6.48 -2.51
CA SER A 31 8.16 5.35 -1.69
C SER A 31 6.94 4.69 -1.06
N ALA A 32 7.10 3.42 -0.71
CA ALA A 32 6.06 2.68 -0.01
C ALA A 32 6.74 1.77 0.99
N LYS A 33 6.24 1.77 2.21
CA LYS A 33 6.71 0.89 3.27
C LYS A 33 5.54 0.19 3.92
N ALA A 34 5.63 -1.12 4.03
CA ALA A 34 4.60 -1.90 4.69
C ALA A 34 5.12 -2.45 6.01
N ASP A 35 4.21 -2.56 6.98
CA ASP A 35 4.52 -3.06 8.30
C ASP A 35 3.63 -4.28 8.58
N LEU A 36 4.24 -5.43 8.74
CA LEU A 36 3.52 -6.67 8.95
C LEU A 36 2.80 -6.71 10.31
N GLU A 37 3.48 -6.23 11.35
CA GLU A 37 2.90 -6.23 12.69
C GLU A 37 1.67 -5.35 12.79
N LYS A 38 1.73 -4.17 12.19
CA LYS A 38 0.63 -3.21 12.23
C LYS A 38 -0.38 -3.43 11.13
N LYS A 39 -0.06 -4.31 10.19
CA LYS A 39 -0.90 -4.58 9.02
C LYS A 39 -1.21 -3.30 8.24
N GLN A 40 -0.21 -2.49 8.08
CA GLN A 40 -0.32 -1.17 7.45
C GLN A 40 0.74 -0.99 6.37
N ALA A 41 0.43 -0.12 5.42
CA ALA A 41 1.42 0.33 4.45
C ALA A 41 1.38 1.85 4.43
N THR A 42 2.55 2.46 4.48
CA THR A 42 2.68 3.91 4.41
C THR A 42 3.27 4.28 3.07
N VAL A 43 2.60 5.14 2.33
CA VAL A 43 3.07 5.61 1.03
C VAL A 43 3.41 7.09 1.10
N THR A 44 4.51 7.46 0.46
CA THR A 44 4.90 8.86 0.30
C THR A 44 4.58 9.25 -1.14
N LEU A 45 3.84 10.35 -1.28
CA LEU A 45 3.35 10.80 -2.59
C LEU A 45 4.06 12.08 -3.01
N ALA A 46 4.56 12.11 -4.25
CA ALA A 46 5.09 13.32 -4.87
C ALA A 46 4.00 14.04 -5.67
N ALA A 47 2.93 13.32 -6.04
CA ALA A 47 1.81 13.86 -6.79
C ALA A 47 0.53 13.25 -6.23
N PRO A 48 -0.63 13.90 -6.41
CA PRO A 48 -1.90 13.35 -5.91
C PRO A 48 -2.19 11.98 -6.50
N VAL A 49 -2.48 11.02 -5.64
CA VAL A 49 -2.91 9.67 -6.03
C VAL A 49 -4.19 9.40 -5.27
N SER A 50 -5.22 8.96 -5.98
CA SER A 50 -6.52 8.73 -5.35
C SER A 50 -6.49 7.49 -4.47
N ASP A 51 -7.38 7.48 -3.46
CA ASP A 51 -7.51 6.32 -2.60
C ASP A 51 -7.91 5.09 -3.41
N GLN A 52 -8.71 5.26 -4.46
CA GLN A 52 -9.13 4.17 -5.32
C GLN A 52 -7.94 3.52 -6.02
N GLU A 53 -7.01 4.32 -6.51
CA GLU A 53 -5.80 3.79 -7.15
C GLU A 53 -4.96 2.97 -6.18
N LEU A 54 -4.83 3.46 -4.95
CA LEU A 54 -4.09 2.74 -3.92
C LEU A 54 -4.79 1.41 -3.58
N LYS A 55 -6.11 1.44 -3.44
CA LYS A 55 -6.89 0.22 -3.17
C LYS A 55 -6.76 -0.78 -4.31
N ASP A 56 -6.86 -0.31 -5.54
CA ASP A 56 -6.77 -1.19 -6.71
C ASP A 56 -5.42 -1.88 -6.79
N ALA A 57 -4.34 -1.15 -6.51
CA ALA A 57 -3.00 -1.73 -6.54
C ALA A 57 -2.85 -2.85 -5.51
N VAL A 58 -3.34 -2.62 -4.29
CA VAL A 58 -3.28 -3.62 -3.24
C VAL A 58 -4.17 -4.82 -3.57
N THR A 59 -5.36 -4.57 -4.09
CA THR A 59 -6.30 -5.63 -4.48
C THR A 59 -5.70 -6.51 -5.58
N GLU A 60 -5.04 -5.90 -6.55
CA GLU A 60 -4.39 -6.66 -7.61
C GLU A 60 -3.25 -7.52 -7.10
N ALA A 61 -2.59 -7.08 -6.03
CA ALA A 61 -1.53 -7.86 -5.39
C ALA A 61 -2.08 -9.04 -4.57
N GLY A 62 -3.41 -9.10 -4.37
CA GLY A 62 -4.05 -10.20 -3.66
C GLY A 62 -4.39 -9.91 -2.21
N TYR A 63 -4.41 -8.64 -1.83
CA TYR A 63 -4.71 -8.22 -0.45
C TYR A 63 -5.89 -7.26 -0.44
N GLU A 64 -6.34 -6.89 0.75
CA GLU A 64 -7.50 -6.02 0.88
C GLU A 64 -7.17 -4.79 1.71
N VAL A 65 -7.54 -3.62 1.20
CA VAL A 65 -7.42 -2.38 1.97
C VAL A 65 -8.70 -2.19 2.79
N VAL A 66 -8.52 -2.14 4.10
CA VAL A 66 -9.64 -1.96 5.03
C VAL A 66 -9.98 -0.48 5.15
N SER A 67 -8.96 0.36 5.25
CA SER A 67 -9.16 1.79 5.34
C SER A 67 -7.89 2.52 4.93
N ILE A 68 -8.04 3.80 4.61
CA ILE A 68 -6.92 4.67 4.24
C ILE A 68 -7.01 5.93 5.11
N GLN A 69 -5.90 6.28 5.71
CA GLN A 69 -5.80 7.46 6.57
C GLN A 69 -4.87 8.51 6.02
#